data_5161addcb64636ea40b182c5a06087ac
#
_entry.id   5161addcb64636ea40b182c5a06087ac
#
_cell.length_a   1.000
_cell.length_b   1.000
_cell.length_c   1.000
_cell.angle_alpha   90.00
_cell.angle_beta   90.00
_cell.angle_gamma   90.00
#
_symmetry.space_group_name_H-M   'P 1'
#
loop_
_entity.id
_entity.type
_entity.pdbx_description
1 polymer ?
#
loop_
_entity_poly.entity_id
_entity_poly.type
_entity_poly.pdbx_seq_one_letter_code
_entity_poly.pdbx_strand_id
1 'polypeptide(L)'
;MTNINYELIDTTAPAPEQEPERQRYFIAKCREIIKERELEIGRKLTFYDQTFGCQMNFKDSEKLNGILEDIGYVKADTEKADFVYYNTCTVRENANVRVYGRLGALKNYKKKNPEMVIAMCGCMMQEPEEQEKVKTIFKFVDVVFGTHNIFKLAELLYECLSGRKRVFDVWEKTDQIIEDLPSDRKFGFKAGVNIMFGCNNFWSYCIGPYVRGRERSRKPEDIVAEVKKLASEGVVEVMLLGQNVNSYGKNLENPISFAKLLTMVEEVEGIERIRFMTSHPKDLSDELIEVMAHSKKICKHLHLPVQSGSSRILKLMNRKYTKEHYLELVDKIRTAVPDIAITTDIIVGFPGETEEDFQETLDVVRKAKYDSAFTFIYSKRSGTPAAKMPDQVPDDVVHERFDRLLKVVNEAAKEQNGKLTGNTELVLVEEIDEKDDTMVTGRLSNNSVVHFKGDASLIGKIVPVVLEESKGFYYLGRLSVNG
;
A
#
# COMPACT_ATOMS: atom_id res chain seq x y z
N MET A 1 3.96 15.28 -14.85
CA MET A 1 3.35 14.46 -15.92
C MET A 1 4.09 14.74 -17.21
N THR A 2 4.57 13.72 -17.90
CA THR A 2 4.99 13.88 -19.29
C THR A 2 3.73 14.30 -20.06
N ASN A 3 3.68 15.51 -20.57
CA ASN A 3 2.56 16.00 -21.39
C ASN A 3 2.57 15.22 -22.71
N ILE A 4 1.98 14.03 -22.70
CA ILE A 4 1.81 13.22 -23.90
C ILE A 4 0.66 13.86 -24.69
N ASN A 5 0.97 14.30 -25.91
CA ASN A 5 -0.07 14.76 -26.81
C ASN A 5 -0.72 13.56 -27.52
N TYR A 6 -1.79 13.04 -26.93
CA TYR A 6 -2.53 11.90 -27.48
C TYR A 6 -3.19 12.18 -28.85
N GLU A 7 -3.34 13.44 -29.24
CA GLU A 7 -3.89 13.81 -30.56
C GLU A 7 -2.90 13.58 -31.70
N LEU A 8 -1.61 13.40 -31.39
CA LEU A 8 -0.58 13.06 -32.36
C LEU A 8 -0.43 11.54 -32.60
N ILE A 9 -1.12 10.71 -31.81
CA ILE A 9 -1.06 9.27 -31.97
C ILE A 9 -1.98 8.85 -33.12
N ASP A 10 -1.42 8.19 -34.14
CA ASP A 10 -2.21 7.65 -35.25
C ASP A 10 -3.02 6.41 -34.80
N THR A 11 -4.29 6.64 -34.50
CA THR A 11 -5.23 5.60 -34.06
C THR A 11 -5.78 4.76 -35.22
N THR A 12 -5.47 5.07 -36.47
CA THR A 12 -5.87 4.27 -37.64
C THR A 12 -4.86 3.16 -37.96
N ALA A 13 -3.61 3.31 -37.48
CA ALA A 13 -2.58 2.29 -37.58
C ALA A 13 -2.87 1.09 -36.64
N PRO A 14 -2.27 -0.08 -36.87
CA PRO A 14 -2.31 -1.19 -35.92
C PRO A 14 -1.73 -0.79 -34.56
N ALA A 15 -2.32 -1.32 -33.48
CA ALA A 15 -1.83 -1.08 -32.13
C ALA A 15 -0.37 -1.53 -31.98
N PRO A 16 0.51 -0.71 -31.34
CA PRO A 16 1.87 -1.12 -31.04
C PRO A 16 1.95 -2.42 -30.24
N GLU A 17 3.00 -3.20 -30.46
CA GLU A 17 3.23 -4.43 -29.68
C GLU A 17 3.89 -4.16 -28.31
N GLN A 18 4.68 -3.08 -28.24
CA GLN A 18 5.48 -2.75 -27.06
C GLN A 18 4.72 -1.85 -26.08
N GLU A 19 4.97 -2.05 -24.79
CA GLU A 19 4.52 -1.19 -23.70
C GLU A 19 5.62 -0.15 -23.37
N PRO A 20 5.28 1.08 -22.96
CA PRO A 20 3.92 1.60 -22.70
C PRO A 20 3.19 2.17 -23.93
N GLU A 21 3.79 2.15 -25.14
CA GLU A 21 3.24 2.74 -26.36
C GLU A 21 1.87 2.14 -26.71
N ARG A 22 1.72 0.83 -26.45
CA ARG A 22 0.45 0.14 -26.64
C ARG A 22 -0.67 0.75 -25.77
N GLN A 23 -0.43 1.02 -24.51
CA GLN A 23 -1.44 1.62 -23.65
C GLN A 23 -1.71 3.08 -24.03
N ARG A 24 -0.70 3.83 -24.45
CA ARG A 24 -0.86 5.20 -24.98
C ARG A 24 -1.78 5.23 -26.20
N TYR A 25 -1.61 4.26 -27.11
CA TYR A 25 -2.49 4.09 -28.26
C TYR A 25 -3.94 3.84 -27.83
N PHE A 26 -4.18 2.93 -26.87
CA PHE A 26 -5.54 2.65 -26.38
C PHE A 26 -6.13 3.79 -25.57
N ILE A 27 -5.32 4.58 -24.85
CA ILE A 27 -5.79 5.83 -24.26
C ILE A 27 -6.30 6.78 -25.35
N ALA A 28 -5.55 6.98 -26.45
CA ALA A 28 -5.99 7.80 -27.58
C ALA A 28 -7.31 7.29 -28.20
N LYS A 29 -7.43 5.98 -28.41
CA LYS A 29 -8.66 5.35 -28.90
C LYS A 29 -9.87 5.56 -27.97
N CYS A 30 -9.68 5.40 -26.66
CA CYS A 30 -10.74 5.68 -25.70
C CYS A 30 -11.16 7.13 -25.72
N ARG A 31 -10.17 8.08 -25.84
CA ARG A 31 -10.46 9.53 -25.92
C ARG A 31 -11.41 9.87 -27.05
N GLU A 32 -11.25 9.26 -28.23
CA GLU A 32 -12.15 9.46 -29.36
C GLU A 32 -13.59 9.09 -29.00
N ILE A 33 -13.80 7.88 -28.45
CA ILE A 33 -15.12 7.39 -28.03
C ILE A 33 -15.72 8.29 -26.95
N ILE A 34 -14.92 8.70 -25.95
CA ILE A 34 -15.40 9.54 -24.86
C ILE A 34 -15.80 10.92 -25.35
N LYS A 35 -15.00 11.56 -26.24
CA LYS A 35 -15.34 12.84 -26.87
C LYS A 35 -16.67 12.78 -27.62
N GLU A 36 -16.91 11.74 -28.41
CA GLU A 36 -18.16 11.53 -29.13
C GLU A 36 -19.35 11.42 -28.17
N ARG A 37 -19.24 10.58 -27.13
CA ARG A 37 -20.30 10.41 -26.12
C ARG A 37 -20.58 11.70 -25.34
N GLU A 38 -19.57 12.48 -24.98
CA GLU A 38 -19.72 13.76 -24.32
C GLU A 38 -20.48 14.78 -25.18
N LEU A 39 -20.23 14.78 -26.48
CA LEU A 39 -20.99 15.61 -27.43
C LEU A 39 -22.47 15.18 -27.53
N GLU A 40 -22.74 13.89 -27.55
CA GLU A 40 -24.10 13.34 -27.59
C GLU A 40 -24.92 13.69 -26.35
N ILE A 41 -24.29 13.58 -25.15
CA ILE A 41 -25.00 13.78 -23.86
C ILE A 41 -24.92 15.22 -23.34
N GLY A 42 -24.06 16.06 -23.91
CA GLY A 42 -23.90 17.47 -23.54
C GLY A 42 -23.20 17.72 -22.19
N ARG A 43 -22.45 16.76 -21.66
CA ARG A 43 -21.68 16.90 -20.41
C ARG A 43 -20.42 16.05 -20.41
N LYS A 44 -19.48 16.37 -19.47
CA LYS A 44 -18.31 15.52 -19.22
C LYS A 44 -18.73 14.17 -18.63
N LEU A 45 -18.01 13.11 -19.05
CA LEU A 45 -18.12 11.79 -18.45
C LEU A 45 -17.27 11.73 -17.16
N THR A 46 -17.79 11.01 -16.17
CA THR A 46 -17.19 10.96 -14.83
C THR A 46 -16.77 9.56 -14.46
N PHE A 47 -15.74 9.46 -13.58
CA PHE A 47 -15.37 8.19 -12.97
C PHE A 47 -15.33 8.29 -11.44
N TYR A 48 -15.57 7.16 -10.78
CA TYR A 48 -15.44 7.00 -9.34
C TYR A 48 -14.59 5.78 -9.03
N ASP A 49 -13.67 5.91 -8.07
CA ASP A 49 -12.83 4.82 -7.58
C ASP A 49 -13.07 4.50 -6.11
N GLN A 50 -13.03 3.21 -5.80
CA GLN A 50 -12.97 2.74 -4.42
C GLN A 50 -11.84 1.72 -4.28
N THR A 51 -10.83 2.07 -3.49
CA THR A 51 -9.71 1.19 -3.19
C THR A 51 -9.89 0.52 -1.85
N PHE A 52 -9.83 -0.80 -1.86
CA PHE A 52 -9.80 -1.63 -0.66
C PHE A 52 -8.43 -2.26 -0.54
N GLY A 53 -7.73 -2.09 0.59
CA GLY A 53 -6.49 -2.83 0.79
C GLY A 53 -5.29 -2.05 1.33
N CYS A 54 -4.11 -2.44 0.85
CA CYS A 54 -2.82 -1.94 1.31
C CYS A 54 -2.28 -0.78 0.44
N GLN A 55 -1.14 -0.21 0.82
CA GLN A 55 -0.50 0.89 0.08
C GLN A 55 -0.25 0.56 -1.40
N MET A 56 0.05 -0.71 -1.72
CA MET A 56 0.22 -1.11 -3.12
C MET A 56 -1.09 -1.04 -3.93
N ASN A 57 -2.24 -1.38 -3.31
CA ASN A 57 -3.54 -1.19 -4.00
C ASN A 57 -3.80 0.31 -4.23
N PHE A 58 -3.47 1.18 -3.27
CA PHE A 58 -3.59 2.62 -3.48
C PHE A 58 -2.68 3.11 -4.61
N LYS A 59 -1.43 2.61 -4.68
CA LYS A 59 -0.52 2.94 -5.78
C LYS A 59 -0.99 2.42 -7.14
N ASP A 60 -1.59 1.23 -7.16
CA ASP A 60 -2.24 0.70 -8.36
C ASP A 60 -3.41 1.62 -8.80
N SER A 61 -4.21 2.11 -7.84
CA SER A 61 -5.32 3.04 -8.13
C SER A 61 -4.86 4.41 -8.61
N GLU A 62 -3.73 4.95 -8.12
CA GLU A 62 -3.15 6.17 -8.67
C GLU A 62 -2.86 6.04 -10.18
N LYS A 63 -2.34 4.87 -10.62
CA LYS A 63 -2.12 4.58 -12.04
C LYS A 63 -3.44 4.49 -12.82
N LEU A 64 -4.43 3.78 -12.27
CA LEU A 64 -5.75 3.65 -12.91
C LEU A 64 -6.44 5.01 -13.04
N ASN A 65 -6.38 5.84 -12.01
CA ASN A 65 -6.95 7.21 -12.05
C ASN A 65 -6.27 8.05 -13.12
N GLY A 66 -4.93 8.06 -13.15
CA GLY A 66 -4.19 8.80 -14.19
C GLY A 66 -4.53 8.35 -15.61
N ILE A 67 -4.71 7.04 -15.85
CA ILE A 67 -5.16 6.51 -17.15
C ILE A 67 -6.57 7.03 -17.49
N LEU A 68 -7.51 7.03 -16.53
CA LEU A 68 -8.89 7.50 -16.76
C LEU A 68 -8.94 9.00 -17.01
N GLU A 69 -8.15 9.79 -16.30
CA GLU A 69 -8.03 11.24 -16.54
C GLU A 69 -7.42 11.53 -17.91
N ASP A 70 -6.37 10.81 -18.30
CA ASP A 70 -5.76 10.94 -19.63
C ASP A 70 -6.73 10.49 -20.74
N ILE A 71 -7.64 9.55 -20.49
CA ILE A 71 -8.73 9.20 -21.40
C ILE A 71 -9.75 10.35 -21.52
N GLY A 72 -9.90 11.18 -20.48
CA GLY A 72 -10.79 12.34 -20.48
C GLY A 72 -11.94 12.29 -19.48
N TYR A 73 -12.04 11.25 -18.66
CA TYR A 73 -12.99 11.22 -17.55
C TYR A 73 -12.62 12.22 -16.46
N VAL A 74 -13.62 12.75 -15.76
CA VAL A 74 -13.45 13.62 -14.59
C VAL A 74 -13.80 12.85 -13.32
N LYS A 75 -13.00 12.99 -12.29
CA LYS A 75 -13.24 12.30 -11.01
C LYS A 75 -14.52 12.79 -10.34
N ALA A 76 -15.34 11.85 -9.88
CA ALA A 76 -16.60 12.11 -9.16
C ALA A 76 -16.48 11.72 -7.70
N ASP A 77 -17.27 12.37 -6.84
CA ASP A 77 -17.33 12.11 -5.40
C ASP A 77 -18.26 10.94 -5.03
N THR A 78 -19.02 10.42 -5.97
CA THR A 78 -20.02 9.38 -5.71
C THR A 78 -20.02 8.28 -6.77
N GLU A 79 -20.54 7.10 -6.38
CA GLU A 79 -20.70 5.92 -7.25
C GLU A 79 -21.72 6.11 -8.39
N LYS A 80 -22.37 7.29 -8.52
CA LYS A 80 -23.28 7.63 -9.63
C LYS A 80 -22.51 8.19 -10.84
N ALA A 81 -21.33 7.67 -11.10
CA ALA A 81 -20.46 8.05 -12.20
C ALA A 81 -20.71 7.20 -13.45
N ASP A 82 -20.15 7.60 -14.58
CA ASP A 82 -20.26 6.87 -15.86
C ASP A 82 -19.30 5.68 -15.92
N PHE A 83 -18.17 5.76 -15.21
CA PHE A 83 -17.26 4.65 -14.99
C PHE A 83 -17.02 4.48 -13.48
N VAL A 84 -17.18 3.28 -12.96
CA VAL A 84 -16.89 2.97 -11.54
C VAL A 84 -15.97 1.77 -11.48
N TYR A 85 -14.88 1.88 -10.73
CA TYR A 85 -14.06 0.70 -10.47
C TYR A 85 -13.79 0.47 -8.98
N TYR A 86 -13.68 -0.80 -8.63
CA TYR A 86 -13.25 -1.26 -7.32
C TYR A 86 -11.91 -1.98 -7.43
N ASN A 87 -10.87 -1.41 -6.80
CA ASN A 87 -9.59 -2.07 -6.62
C ASN A 87 -9.61 -2.83 -5.29
N THR A 88 -9.58 -4.15 -5.38
CA THR A 88 -9.96 -5.06 -4.31
C THR A 88 -8.77 -5.75 -3.66
N CYS A 89 -8.93 -6.11 -2.38
CA CYS A 89 -7.92 -6.77 -1.56
C CYS A 89 -8.43 -8.13 -1.10
N THR A 90 -7.52 -9.08 -0.97
CA THR A 90 -7.82 -10.41 -0.42
C THR A 90 -7.21 -10.66 0.97
N VAL A 91 -6.40 -9.72 1.46
CA VAL A 91 -5.73 -9.86 2.77
C VAL A 91 -6.69 -9.65 3.94
N ARG A 92 -7.75 -8.85 3.77
CA ARG A 92 -8.73 -8.53 4.82
C ARG A 92 -10.08 -9.15 4.49
N GLU A 93 -10.54 -10.11 5.30
CA GLU A 93 -11.80 -10.83 5.08
C GLU A 93 -13.02 -9.90 4.95
N ASN A 94 -13.11 -8.89 5.80
CA ASN A 94 -14.17 -7.89 5.73
C ASN A 94 -14.13 -7.02 4.45
N ALA A 95 -13.05 -7.06 3.67
CA ALA A 95 -12.99 -6.33 2.41
C ALA A 95 -13.92 -6.94 1.37
N ASN A 96 -13.97 -8.27 1.25
CA ASN A 96 -14.83 -8.96 0.29
C ASN A 96 -16.32 -8.70 0.57
N VAL A 97 -16.74 -8.77 1.85
CA VAL A 97 -18.12 -8.49 2.26
C VAL A 97 -18.53 -7.05 1.89
N ARG A 98 -17.66 -6.08 2.16
CA ARG A 98 -17.92 -4.67 1.81
C ARG A 98 -18.01 -4.46 0.29
N VAL A 99 -17.13 -5.10 -0.48
CA VAL A 99 -17.16 -5.04 -1.96
C VAL A 99 -18.48 -5.56 -2.48
N TYR A 100 -18.92 -6.74 -2.04
CA TYR A 100 -20.17 -7.33 -2.50
C TYR A 100 -21.41 -6.52 -2.11
N GLY A 101 -21.42 -5.97 -0.89
CA GLY A 101 -22.49 -5.07 -0.46
C GLY A 101 -22.62 -3.84 -1.37
N ARG A 102 -21.50 -3.20 -1.72
CA ARG A 102 -21.49 -2.04 -2.64
C ARG A 102 -21.86 -2.41 -4.08
N LEU A 103 -21.41 -3.57 -4.58
CA LEU A 103 -21.82 -4.05 -5.89
C LEU A 103 -23.35 -4.18 -6.04
N GLY A 104 -24.04 -4.54 -4.95
CA GLY A 104 -25.51 -4.55 -4.93
C GLY A 104 -26.12 -3.17 -5.23
N ALA A 105 -25.54 -2.09 -4.71
CA ALA A 105 -25.97 -0.72 -4.99
C ALA A 105 -25.66 -0.31 -6.44
N LEU A 106 -24.47 -0.65 -6.95
CA LEU A 106 -24.07 -0.35 -8.34
C LEU A 106 -25.00 -0.98 -9.37
N LYS A 107 -25.53 -2.17 -9.09
CA LYS A 107 -26.54 -2.81 -9.96
C LYS A 107 -27.75 -1.90 -10.17
N ASN A 108 -28.18 -1.19 -9.14
CA ASN A 108 -29.31 -0.26 -9.22
C ASN A 108 -28.96 1.02 -9.99
N TYR A 109 -27.74 1.52 -9.86
CA TYR A 109 -27.28 2.68 -10.64
C TYR A 109 -27.14 2.31 -12.12
N LYS A 110 -26.57 1.15 -12.44
CA LYS A 110 -26.47 0.68 -13.81
C LYS A 110 -27.82 0.45 -14.49
N LYS A 111 -28.87 0.02 -13.77
CA LYS A 111 -30.22 -0.05 -14.31
C LYS A 111 -30.78 1.31 -14.76
N LYS A 112 -30.37 2.40 -14.08
CA LYS A 112 -30.78 3.77 -14.41
C LYS A 112 -29.89 4.39 -15.49
N ASN A 113 -28.63 4.01 -15.56
CA ASN A 113 -27.67 4.38 -16.59
C ASN A 113 -27.06 3.11 -17.20
N PRO A 114 -27.70 2.50 -18.22
CA PRO A 114 -27.22 1.27 -18.87
C PRO A 114 -25.82 1.39 -19.49
N GLU A 115 -25.42 2.59 -19.90
CA GLU A 115 -24.09 2.89 -20.47
C GLU A 115 -22.97 3.02 -19.42
N MET A 116 -23.33 3.01 -18.14
CA MET A 116 -22.36 2.98 -17.04
C MET A 116 -21.46 1.75 -17.14
N VAL A 117 -20.15 1.94 -17.06
CA VAL A 117 -19.17 0.85 -17.03
C VAL A 117 -18.76 0.57 -15.57
N ILE A 118 -18.82 -0.70 -15.18
CA ILE A 118 -18.39 -1.15 -13.86
C ILE A 118 -17.19 -2.07 -14.01
N ALA A 119 -16.08 -1.74 -13.36
CA ALA A 119 -14.86 -2.55 -13.38
C ALA A 119 -14.48 -3.09 -11.99
N MET A 120 -13.88 -4.26 -11.96
CA MET A 120 -13.27 -4.86 -10.77
C MET A 120 -11.83 -5.28 -11.05
N CYS A 121 -10.93 -4.95 -10.15
CA CYS A 121 -9.52 -5.33 -10.26
C CYS A 121 -8.89 -5.61 -8.89
N GLY A 122 -7.59 -5.88 -8.89
CA GLY A 122 -6.81 -6.06 -7.68
C GLY A 122 -6.66 -7.51 -7.23
N CYS A 123 -6.17 -7.69 -5.99
CA CYS A 123 -5.77 -9.00 -5.48
C CYS A 123 -6.92 -10.02 -5.42
N MET A 124 -8.14 -9.59 -5.08
CA MET A 124 -9.31 -10.45 -5.01
C MET A 124 -9.62 -11.09 -6.37
N MET A 125 -9.35 -10.39 -7.46
CA MET A 125 -9.57 -10.92 -8.81
C MET A 125 -8.52 -11.95 -9.25
N GLN A 126 -7.47 -12.18 -8.47
CA GLN A 126 -6.54 -13.29 -8.68
C GLN A 126 -7.01 -14.62 -8.05
N GLU A 127 -8.07 -14.60 -7.23
CA GLU A 127 -8.62 -15.81 -6.62
C GLU A 127 -9.66 -16.46 -7.53
N PRO A 128 -9.48 -17.75 -7.94
CA PRO A 128 -10.40 -18.41 -8.86
C PRO A 128 -11.87 -18.45 -8.37
N GLU A 129 -12.08 -18.66 -7.07
CA GLU A 129 -13.40 -18.69 -6.45
C GLU A 129 -14.11 -17.33 -6.58
N GLU A 130 -13.39 -16.24 -6.37
CA GLU A 130 -13.90 -14.88 -6.47
C GLU A 130 -14.16 -14.48 -7.93
N GLN A 131 -13.29 -14.90 -8.85
CA GLN A 131 -13.52 -14.74 -10.30
C GLN A 131 -14.83 -15.42 -10.73
N GLU A 132 -15.06 -16.66 -10.28
CA GLU A 132 -16.25 -17.41 -10.63
C GLU A 132 -17.53 -16.76 -10.08
N LYS A 133 -17.50 -16.24 -8.84
CA LYS A 133 -18.60 -15.45 -8.28
C LYS A 133 -18.91 -14.21 -9.14
N VAL A 134 -17.89 -13.47 -9.57
CA VAL A 134 -18.09 -12.29 -10.42
C VAL A 134 -18.61 -12.70 -11.79
N LYS A 135 -18.16 -13.82 -12.37
CA LYS A 135 -18.64 -14.33 -13.65
C LYS A 135 -20.12 -14.72 -13.61
N THR A 136 -20.55 -15.39 -12.54
CA THR A 136 -21.86 -16.04 -12.46
C THR A 136 -22.92 -15.19 -11.78
N ILE A 137 -22.56 -14.50 -10.67
CA ILE A 137 -23.50 -13.75 -9.82
C ILE A 137 -23.55 -12.27 -10.23
N PHE A 138 -22.39 -11.65 -10.47
CA PHE A 138 -22.28 -10.21 -10.75
C PHE A 138 -22.12 -9.93 -12.26
N LYS A 139 -23.02 -10.50 -13.07
CA LYS A 139 -22.98 -10.40 -14.54
C LYS A 139 -23.06 -8.97 -15.10
N PHE A 140 -23.42 -8.00 -14.27
CA PHE A 140 -23.49 -6.58 -14.61
C PHE A 140 -22.12 -5.85 -14.48
N VAL A 141 -21.08 -6.51 -13.97
CA VAL A 141 -19.71 -6.01 -14.01
C VAL A 141 -19.15 -6.20 -15.41
N ASP A 142 -18.66 -5.13 -16.03
CA ASP A 142 -18.28 -5.10 -17.44
C ASP A 142 -16.84 -5.45 -17.69
N VAL A 143 -15.92 -4.98 -16.83
CA VAL A 143 -14.48 -5.18 -16.99
C VAL A 143 -13.89 -5.81 -15.72
N VAL A 144 -13.18 -6.93 -15.87
CA VAL A 144 -12.52 -7.62 -14.77
C VAL A 144 -11.08 -7.94 -15.16
N PHE A 145 -10.12 -7.50 -14.33
CA PHE A 145 -8.71 -7.75 -14.55
C PHE A 145 -7.95 -7.92 -13.22
N GLY A 146 -6.76 -8.51 -13.27
CA GLY A 146 -5.98 -8.85 -12.09
C GLY A 146 -4.89 -7.84 -11.77
N THR A 147 -4.08 -8.17 -10.75
CA THR A 147 -2.90 -7.38 -10.35
C THR A 147 -1.76 -7.46 -11.37
N HIS A 148 -1.72 -8.53 -12.17
CA HIS A 148 -0.64 -8.79 -13.12
C HIS A 148 -0.77 -7.99 -14.42
N ASN A 149 -1.96 -7.53 -14.73
CA ASN A 149 -2.28 -6.75 -15.91
C ASN A 149 -3.02 -5.44 -15.60
N ILE A 150 -2.75 -4.86 -14.43
CA ILE A 150 -3.34 -3.59 -13.97
C ILE A 150 -3.10 -2.45 -14.97
N PHE A 151 -1.98 -2.48 -15.70
CA PHE A 151 -1.59 -1.49 -16.69
C PHE A 151 -2.47 -1.50 -17.95
N LYS A 152 -3.20 -2.60 -18.22
CA LYS A 152 -4.01 -2.78 -19.43
C LYS A 152 -5.38 -2.09 -19.39
N LEU A 153 -5.67 -1.27 -18.38
CA LEU A 153 -7.00 -0.67 -18.24
C LEU A 153 -7.50 0.00 -19.52
N ALA A 154 -6.64 0.76 -20.22
CA ALA A 154 -7.04 1.47 -21.44
C ALA A 154 -7.43 0.51 -22.56
N GLU A 155 -6.66 -0.55 -22.79
CA GLU A 155 -6.96 -1.59 -23.77
C GLU A 155 -8.27 -2.32 -23.45
N LEU A 156 -8.45 -2.76 -22.19
CA LEU A 156 -9.65 -3.47 -21.74
C LEU A 156 -10.92 -2.59 -21.79
N LEU A 157 -10.75 -1.30 -21.45
CA LEU A 157 -11.84 -0.34 -21.56
C LEU A 157 -12.23 -0.11 -23.02
N TYR A 158 -11.24 0.04 -23.92
CA TYR A 158 -11.50 0.16 -25.36
C TYR A 158 -12.28 -1.06 -25.91
N GLU A 159 -11.87 -2.28 -25.55
CA GLU A 159 -12.60 -3.50 -25.94
C GLU A 159 -14.04 -3.51 -25.42
N CYS A 160 -14.26 -3.06 -24.20
CA CYS A 160 -15.59 -2.96 -23.61
C CYS A 160 -16.45 -1.93 -24.34
N LEU A 161 -15.92 -0.73 -24.59
CA LEU A 161 -16.65 0.38 -25.20
C LEU A 161 -16.96 0.12 -26.67
N SER A 162 -16.00 -0.38 -27.47
CA SER A 162 -16.14 -0.63 -28.90
C SER A 162 -16.99 -1.87 -29.20
N GLY A 163 -16.85 -2.93 -28.40
CA GLY A 163 -17.57 -4.18 -28.59
C GLY A 163 -18.91 -4.27 -27.86
N ARG A 164 -19.24 -3.31 -26.95
CA ARG A 164 -20.39 -3.35 -26.04
C ARG A 164 -20.53 -4.70 -25.33
N LYS A 165 -19.40 -5.32 -24.99
CA LYS A 165 -19.33 -6.64 -24.38
C LYS A 165 -18.55 -6.63 -23.09
N ARG A 166 -18.83 -7.60 -22.24
CA ARG A 166 -18.10 -7.85 -21.01
C ARG A 166 -16.67 -8.33 -21.33
N VAL A 167 -15.66 -7.73 -20.68
CA VAL A 167 -14.24 -8.08 -20.79
C VAL A 167 -13.77 -8.73 -19.49
N PHE A 168 -13.21 -9.92 -19.59
CA PHE A 168 -12.69 -10.66 -18.45
C PHE A 168 -11.27 -11.13 -18.78
N ASP A 169 -10.26 -10.35 -18.39
CA ASP A 169 -8.84 -10.60 -18.67
C ASP A 169 -8.02 -10.59 -17.37
N VAL A 170 -7.89 -11.73 -16.72
CA VAL A 170 -7.11 -11.89 -15.48
C VAL A 170 -5.90 -12.75 -15.78
N TRP A 171 -4.73 -12.16 -15.74
CA TRP A 171 -3.48 -12.88 -15.97
C TRP A 171 -3.06 -13.66 -14.72
N GLU A 172 -2.67 -14.91 -14.89
CA GLU A 172 -2.18 -15.74 -13.78
C GLU A 172 -0.78 -15.32 -13.30
N LYS A 173 0.05 -14.80 -14.20
CA LYS A 173 1.43 -14.36 -13.94
C LYS A 173 1.88 -13.30 -14.93
N THR A 174 2.89 -12.55 -14.55
CA THR A 174 3.64 -11.67 -15.45
C THR A 174 5.08 -11.52 -14.96
N ASP A 175 6.01 -11.38 -15.88
CA ASP A 175 7.40 -11.00 -15.60
C ASP A 175 7.64 -9.51 -15.96
N GLN A 176 6.65 -8.85 -16.56
CA GLN A 176 6.75 -7.47 -17.01
C GLN A 176 6.58 -6.47 -15.86
N ILE A 177 7.33 -5.40 -15.94
CA ILE A 177 7.17 -4.18 -15.16
C ILE A 177 7.03 -3.05 -16.18
N ILE A 178 5.87 -2.38 -16.19
CA ILE A 178 5.60 -1.30 -17.14
C ILE A 178 5.82 0.03 -16.45
N GLU A 179 6.77 0.78 -16.97
CA GLU A 179 7.14 2.13 -16.52
C GLU A 179 6.38 3.21 -17.31
N ASP A 180 6.50 4.46 -16.89
CA ASP A 180 6.00 5.66 -17.60
C ASP A 180 4.50 5.67 -17.96
N LEU A 181 3.68 5.02 -17.13
CA LEU A 181 2.23 5.17 -17.22
C LEU A 181 1.73 6.40 -16.45
N PRO A 182 0.62 7.01 -16.88
CA PRO A 182 -0.05 8.08 -16.14
C PRO A 182 -0.32 7.68 -14.69
N SER A 183 -0.27 8.65 -13.77
CA SER A 183 -0.56 8.41 -12.35
C SER A 183 -1.08 9.69 -11.71
N ASP A 184 -2.27 9.62 -11.09
CA ASP A 184 -2.84 10.69 -10.28
C ASP A 184 -2.53 10.45 -8.80
N ARG A 185 -1.78 11.35 -8.18
CA ARG A 185 -1.35 11.25 -6.78
C ARG A 185 -2.31 11.98 -5.85
N LYS A 186 -2.62 11.35 -4.73
CA LYS A 186 -3.45 11.96 -3.68
C LYS A 186 -2.83 13.23 -3.08
N PHE A 187 -1.50 13.27 -2.93
CA PHE A 187 -0.78 14.37 -2.31
C PHE A 187 0.31 14.90 -3.25
N GLY A 188 0.44 16.24 -3.33
CA GLY A 188 1.49 16.89 -4.12
C GLY A 188 2.88 16.80 -3.50
N PHE A 189 2.97 16.65 -2.17
CA PHE A 189 4.22 16.72 -1.40
C PHE A 189 4.76 15.37 -0.92
N LYS A 190 3.98 14.28 -1.00
CA LYS A 190 4.42 12.91 -0.67
C LYS A 190 3.97 11.90 -1.70
N ALA A 191 4.78 10.88 -1.96
CA ALA A 191 4.50 9.87 -2.96
C ALA A 191 4.94 8.46 -2.54
N GLY A 192 4.14 7.45 -2.92
CA GLY A 192 4.58 6.05 -2.90
C GLY A 192 5.38 5.72 -4.17
N VAL A 193 6.47 4.97 -4.02
CA VAL A 193 7.28 4.47 -5.12
C VAL A 193 7.41 2.97 -5.00
N ASN A 194 6.79 2.22 -5.90
CA ASN A 194 6.98 0.78 -5.95
C ASN A 194 8.42 0.50 -6.38
N ILE A 195 9.18 -0.22 -5.57
CA ILE A 195 10.56 -0.63 -5.90
C ILE A 195 10.61 -2.07 -6.38
N MET A 196 9.59 -2.86 -6.04
CA MET A 196 9.47 -4.27 -6.41
C MET A 196 8.02 -4.74 -6.33
N PHE A 197 7.73 -5.84 -6.99
CA PHE A 197 6.44 -6.52 -7.01
C PHE A 197 6.61 -7.98 -6.64
N GLY A 198 5.57 -8.60 -6.05
CA GLY A 198 5.55 -10.00 -5.69
C GLY A 198 6.41 -10.36 -4.48
N CYS A 199 6.37 -11.63 -4.08
CA CYS A 199 7.09 -12.12 -2.90
C CYS A 199 7.43 -13.60 -3.04
N ASN A 200 8.64 -13.99 -2.61
CA ASN A 200 9.10 -15.38 -2.64
C ASN A 200 9.05 -16.08 -1.26
N ASN A 201 8.47 -15.43 -0.25
CA ASN A 201 8.54 -15.97 1.12
C ASN A 201 7.58 -17.14 1.39
N PHE A 202 6.47 -17.30 0.68
CA PHE A 202 5.51 -18.42 0.82
C PHE A 202 5.21 -18.83 2.27
N TRP A 203 4.88 -17.84 3.12
CA TRP A 203 4.43 -18.14 4.48
C TRP A 203 3.15 -18.96 4.44
N SER A 204 3.01 -19.90 5.38
CA SER A 204 1.91 -20.87 5.34
C SER A 204 0.50 -20.26 5.41
N TYR A 205 0.37 -19.03 5.88
CA TYR A 205 -0.89 -18.27 6.00
C TYR A 205 -1.08 -17.18 4.93
N CYS A 206 -0.05 -16.91 4.12
CA CYS A 206 -0.04 -15.73 3.25
C CYS A 206 -0.47 -16.05 1.83
N ILE A 207 -1.47 -15.33 1.35
CA ILE A 207 -1.94 -15.41 -0.05
C ILE A 207 -1.10 -14.55 -1.01
N GLY A 208 -0.24 -13.64 -0.48
CA GLY A 208 0.52 -12.66 -1.26
C GLY A 208 1.24 -13.21 -2.49
N PRO A 209 2.08 -14.26 -2.37
CA PRO A 209 2.77 -14.84 -3.53
C PRO A 209 1.85 -15.36 -4.63
N TYR A 210 0.64 -15.78 -4.29
CA TYR A 210 -0.35 -16.32 -5.24
C TYR A 210 -1.09 -15.22 -5.99
N VAL A 211 -1.28 -14.04 -5.37
CA VAL A 211 -2.05 -12.93 -5.96
C VAL A 211 -1.17 -11.78 -6.46
N ARG A 212 0.11 -11.70 -6.10
CA ARG A 212 1.07 -10.69 -6.56
C ARG A 212 2.25 -11.30 -7.34
N GLY A 213 2.33 -12.63 -7.39
CA GLY A 213 3.35 -13.36 -8.12
C GLY A 213 4.71 -13.41 -7.44
N ARG A 214 5.72 -13.85 -8.19
CA ARG A 214 7.12 -13.90 -7.75
C ARG A 214 7.74 -12.52 -7.66
N GLU A 215 8.82 -12.41 -6.88
CA GLU A 215 9.59 -11.18 -6.74
C GLU A 215 10.14 -10.70 -8.08
N ARG A 216 9.90 -9.41 -8.36
CA ARG A 216 10.42 -8.68 -9.51
C ARG A 216 10.82 -7.30 -9.03
N SER A 217 12.13 -7.02 -8.97
CA SER A 217 12.69 -5.72 -8.62
C SER A 217 12.70 -4.83 -9.85
N ARG A 218 12.36 -3.55 -9.67
CA ARG A 218 12.58 -2.52 -10.69
C ARG A 218 14.07 -2.19 -10.75
N LYS A 219 14.53 -1.72 -11.88
CA LYS A 219 15.90 -1.24 -12.03
C LYS A 219 16.14 -0.03 -11.13
N PRO A 220 17.29 0.08 -10.45
CA PRO A 220 17.56 1.20 -9.56
C PRO A 220 17.55 2.55 -10.29
N GLU A 221 17.99 2.57 -11.57
CA GLU A 221 18.01 3.76 -12.41
C GLU A 221 16.59 4.30 -12.64
N ASP A 222 15.61 3.42 -12.90
CA ASP A 222 14.21 3.79 -13.13
C ASP A 222 13.58 4.34 -11.85
N ILE A 223 13.89 3.72 -10.69
CA ILE A 223 13.43 4.19 -9.38
C ILE A 223 13.99 5.58 -9.08
N VAL A 224 15.29 5.78 -9.25
CA VAL A 224 15.94 7.08 -9.01
C VAL A 224 15.43 8.14 -9.98
N ALA A 225 15.19 7.80 -11.25
CA ALA A 225 14.60 8.71 -12.22
C ALA A 225 13.18 9.13 -11.82
N GLU A 226 12.34 8.17 -11.36
CA GLU A 226 11.00 8.48 -10.81
C GLU A 226 11.10 9.41 -9.61
N VAL A 227 12.00 9.14 -8.65
CA VAL A 227 12.17 9.96 -7.45
C VAL A 227 12.66 11.37 -7.79
N LYS A 228 13.60 11.53 -8.74
CA LYS A 228 14.03 12.84 -9.24
C LYS A 228 12.88 13.65 -9.87
N LYS A 229 12.05 12.98 -10.67
CA LYS A 229 10.86 13.57 -11.26
C LYS A 229 9.88 14.02 -10.17
N LEU A 230 9.59 13.17 -9.18
CA LEU A 230 8.73 13.50 -8.05
C LEU A 230 9.26 14.71 -7.26
N ALA A 231 10.57 14.77 -6.99
CA ALA A 231 11.21 15.92 -6.34
C ALA A 231 11.04 17.21 -7.16
N SER A 232 11.21 17.16 -8.49
CA SER A 232 11.00 18.32 -9.36
C SER A 232 9.55 18.81 -9.41
N GLU A 233 8.59 17.94 -9.03
CA GLU A 233 7.15 18.25 -8.90
C GLU A 233 6.77 18.70 -7.49
N GLY A 234 7.74 18.87 -6.56
CA GLY A 234 7.54 19.37 -5.20
C GLY A 234 7.30 18.28 -4.14
N VAL A 235 7.52 17.01 -4.46
CA VAL A 235 7.46 15.92 -3.47
C VAL A 235 8.69 16.00 -2.55
N VAL A 236 8.45 16.06 -1.24
CA VAL A 236 9.50 16.12 -0.21
C VAL A 236 9.66 14.80 0.56
N GLU A 237 8.64 13.94 0.57
CA GLU A 237 8.68 12.62 1.21
C GLU A 237 8.33 11.51 0.22
N VAL A 238 9.18 10.49 0.11
CA VAL A 238 8.90 9.26 -0.64
C VAL A 238 8.78 8.06 0.28
N MET A 239 7.81 7.17 -0.03
CA MET A 239 7.66 5.88 0.62
C MET A 239 7.96 4.77 -0.36
N LEU A 240 9.05 4.02 -0.12
CA LEU A 240 9.43 2.88 -0.94
C LEU A 240 8.57 1.67 -0.60
N LEU A 241 7.91 1.11 -1.60
CA LEU A 241 6.89 0.07 -1.46
C LEU A 241 7.29 -1.25 -2.12
N GLY A 242 6.98 -2.35 -1.45
CA GLY A 242 7.15 -3.73 -1.94
C GLY A 242 6.49 -4.71 -0.97
N GLN A 243 6.42 -6.00 -1.29
CA GLN A 243 5.95 -7.04 -0.36
C GLN A 243 7.02 -7.44 0.67
N ASN A 244 8.30 -7.26 0.34
CA ASN A 244 9.45 -7.43 1.22
C ASN A 244 10.60 -6.56 0.71
N VAL A 245 10.63 -5.30 1.10
CA VAL A 245 11.61 -4.33 0.56
C VAL A 245 13.05 -4.72 0.84
N ASN A 246 13.32 -5.47 1.93
CA ASN A 246 14.66 -5.93 2.29
C ASN A 246 15.24 -6.96 1.32
N SER A 247 14.40 -7.63 0.51
CA SER A 247 14.86 -8.55 -0.54
C SER A 247 15.08 -7.87 -1.90
N TYR A 248 14.85 -6.55 -1.99
CA TYR A 248 15.04 -5.81 -3.22
C TYR A 248 16.41 -6.07 -3.87
N GLY A 249 16.41 -6.15 -5.18
CA GLY A 249 17.60 -6.23 -6.02
C GLY A 249 18.21 -7.62 -6.18
N LYS A 250 17.79 -8.63 -5.39
CA LYS A 250 18.33 -9.99 -5.45
C LYS A 250 18.10 -10.69 -6.80
N ASN A 251 17.06 -10.29 -7.52
CA ASN A 251 16.65 -10.87 -8.81
C ASN A 251 16.98 -9.98 -10.01
N LEU A 252 17.75 -8.92 -9.82
CA LEU A 252 18.27 -8.11 -10.91
C LEU A 252 19.44 -8.83 -11.61
N GLU A 253 19.68 -8.54 -12.87
CA GLU A 253 20.83 -9.02 -13.63
C GLU A 253 22.16 -8.67 -12.94
N ASN A 254 22.26 -7.44 -12.44
CA ASN A 254 23.33 -6.97 -11.55
C ASN A 254 22.74 -6.73 -10.17
N PRO A 255 22.80 -7.72 -9.25
CA PRO A 255 22.19 -7.60 -7.93
C PRO A 255 22.77 -6.45 -7.11
N ILE A 256 21.88 -5.70 -6.45
CA ILE A 256 22.25 -4.70 -5.46
C ILE A 256 21.44 -4.88 -4.18
N SER A 257 21.95 -4.37 -3.05
CA SER A 257 21.19 -4.39 -1.79
C SER A 257 20.14 -3.30 -1.71
N PHE A 258 19.13 -3.51 -0.88
CA PHE A 258 18.16 -2.46 -0.54
C PHE A 258 18.84 -1.25 0.12
N ALA A 259 19.86 -1.49 0.96
CA ALA A 259 20.68 -0.44 1.56
C ALA A 259 21.36 0.44 0.49
N LYS A 260 21.91 -0.17 -0.56
CA LYS A 260 22.49 0.57 -1.68
C LYS A 260 21.45 1.40 -2.45
N LEU A 261 20.25 0.86 -2.68
CA LEU A 261 19.16 1.64 -3.28
C LEU A 261 18.79 2.86 -2.40
N LEU A 262 18.68 2.67 -1.08
CA LEU A 262 18.39 3.77 -0.15
C LEU A 262 19.41 4.89 -0.26
N THR A 263 20.71 4.55 -0.32
CA THR A 263 21.79 5.53 -0.52
C THR A 263 21.61 6.31 -1.83
N MET A 264 21.28 5.63 -2.93
CA MET A 264 21.03 6.28 -4.22
C MET A 264 19.81 7.23 -4.19
N VAL A 265 18.76 6.85 -3.47
CA VAL A 265 17.56 7.70 -3.30
C VAL A 265 17.86 8.88 -2.38
N GLU A 266 18.69 8.70 -1.35
CA GLU A 266 19.10 9.77 -0.43
C GLU A 266 19.86 10.90 -1.14
N GLU A 267 20.62 10.58 -2.20
CA GLU A 267 21.36 11.56 -3.02
C GLU A 267 20.43 12.47 -3.85
N VAL A 268 19.15 12.15 -3.98
CA VAL A 268 18.22 12.97 -4.76
C VAL A 268 17.91 14.27 -4.03
N GLU A 269 18.24 15.40 -4.70
CA GLU A 269 17.92 16.74 -4.21
C GLU A 269 16.39 16.97 -4.20
N GLY A 270 15.90 17.73 -3.21
CA GLY A 270 14.47 18.02 -3.02
C GLY A 270 13.73 16.97 -2.21
N ILE A 271 14.23 15.73 -2.11
CA ILE A 271 13.68 14.74 -1.16
C ILE A 271 14.32 14.99 0.21
N GLU A 272 13.47 15.18 1.20
CA GLU A 272 13.87 15.43 2.60
C GLU A 272 13.59 14.24 3.52
N ARG A 273 12.64 13.36 3.14
CA ARG A 273 12.26 12.17 3.90
C ARG A 273 12.10 10.95 3.02
N ILE A 274 12.66 9.84 3.52
CA ILE A 274 12.55 8.51 2.88
C ILE A 274 11.93 7.57 3.91
N ARG A 275 10.81 6.96 3.55
CA ARG A 275 10.15 5.89 4.31
C ARG A 275 10.16 4.60 3.51
N PHE A 276 10.07 3.49 4.21
CA PHE A 276 9.81 2.19 3.59
C PHE A 276 8.96 1.34 4.53
N MET A 277 8.25 0.39 3.94
CA MET A 277 7.35 -0.51 4.66
C MET A 277 7.66 -1.97 4.31
N THR A 278 7.12 -2.90 5.10
CA THR A 278 7.18 -4.34 4.82
C THR A 278 8.59 -4.93 4.86
N SER A 279 9.32 -4.62 5.94
CA SER A 279 10.58 -5.30 6.25
C SER A 279 10.34 -6.73 6.73
N HIS A 280 11.33 -7.59 6.54
CA HIS A 280 11.29 -8.97 7.03
C HIS A 280 12.53 -9.26 7.89
N PRO A 281 12.39 -9.81 9.12
CA PRO A 281 13.52 -10.03 10.02
C PRO A 281 14.68 -10.82 9.40
N LYS A 282 14.37 -11.86 8.61
CA LYS A 282 15.37 -12.67 7.92
C LYS A 282 16.25 -11.88 6.93
N ASP A 283 15.69 -10.83 6.32
CA ASP A 283 16.35 -10.07 5.25
C ASP A 283 16.86 -8.70 5.71
N LEU A 284 16.73 -8.38 7.01
CA LEU A 284 17.27 -7.18 7.61
C LEU A 284 18.78 -7.33 7.80
N SER A 285 19.57 -6.64 6.98
CA SER A 285 21.02 -6.73 6.99
C SER A 285 21.69 -5.69 7.90
N ASP A 286 22.92 -5.99 8.31
CA ASP A 286 23.75 -5.03 9.06
C ASP A 286 24.01 -3.77 8.23
N GLU A 287 24.24 -3.91 6.91
CA GLU A 287 24.40 -2.79 5.99
C GLU A 287 23.18 -1.86 6.02
N LEU A 288 21.96 -2.42 6.06
CA LEU A 288 20.75 -1.61 6.14
C LEU A 288 20.66 -0.86 7.47
N ILE A 289 20.99 -1.50 8.59
CA ILE A 289 21.01 -0.86 9.91
C ILE A 289 22.03 0.29 9.93
N GLU A 290 23.20 0.09 9.35
CA GLU A 290 24.25 1.11 9.26
C GLU A 290 23.80 2.31 8.41
N VAL A 291 23.20 2.07 7.24
CA VAL A 291 22.64 3.13 6.39
C VAL A 291 21.56 3.91 7.13
N MET A 292 20.65 3.23 7.84
CA MET A 292 19.62 3.90 8.65
C MET A 292 20.22 4.75 9.78
N ALA A 293 21.30 4.29 10.41
CA ALA A 293 21.94 5.00 11.51
C ALA A 293 22.63 6.30 11.07
N HIS A 294 23.19 6.35 9.87
CA HIS A 294 23.95 7.49 9.35
C HIS A 294 23.14 8.43 8.46
N SER A 295 22.00 7.98 7.94
CA SER A 295 21.15 8.78 7.07
C SER A 295 20.48 9.95 7.78
N LYS A 296 20.42 11.08 7.08
CA LYS A 296 19.69 12.28 7.53
C LYS A 296 18.26 12.34 6.99
N LYS A 297 17.94 11.56 5.94
CA LYS A 297 16.64 11.58 5.26
C LYS A 297 15.79 10.34 5.56
N ILE A 298 16.41 9.19 5.89
CA ILE A 298 15.64 7.98 6.25
C ILE A 298 14.93 8.23 7.57
N CYS A 299 13.63 8.07 7.53
CA CYS A 299 12.77 8.27 8.68
C CYS A 299 13.05 7.24 9.78
N LYS A 300 13.05 7.68 11.04
CA LYS A 300 13.31 6.84 12.21
C LYS A 300 12.11 5.95 12.56
N HIS A 301 11.66 5.18 11.62
CA HIS A 301 10.54 4.24 11.75
C HIS A 301 10.83 2.95 11.00
N LEU A 302 10.71 1.83 11.67
CA LEU A 302 10.86 0.51 11.07
C LEU A 302 9.64 -0.37 11.39
N HIS A 303 8.94 -0.80 10.34
CA HIS A 303 7.90 -1.80 10.48
C HIS A 303 8.51 -3.19 10.31
N LEU A 304 8.62 -3.96 11.41
CA LEU A 304 9.29 -5.26 11.46
C LEU A 304 8.33 -6.33 12.02
N PRO A 305 7.51 -6.96 11.18
CA PRO A 305 6.50 -7.93 11.59
C PRO A 305 7.09 -9.18 12.25
N VAL A 306 6.82 -9.40 13.55
CA VAL A 306 7.23 -10.61 14.27
C VAL A 306 6.28 -11.78 14.00
N GLN A 307 5.00 -11.51 13.83
CA GLN A 307 3.87 -12.41 13.61
C GLN A 307 3.53 -13.30 14.84
N SER A 308 4.48 -13.92 15.48
CA SER A 308 4.36 -14.70 16.73
C SER A 308 5.64 -14.61 17.54
N GLY A 309 5.54 -14.66 18.86
CA GLY A 309 6.68 -14.73 19.77
C GLY A 309 7.15 -16.17 20.06
N SER A 310 6.49 -17.18 19.51
CA SER A 310 6.92 -18.58 19.64
C SER A 310 7.72 -19.06 18.44
N SER A 311 8.97 -19.48 18.66
CA SER A 311 9.81 -20.06 17.60
C SER A 311 9.19 -21.31 16.97
N ARG A 312 8.37 -22.06 17.72
CA ARG A 312 7.61 -23.21 17.20
C ARG A 312 6.53 -22.77 16.22
N ILE A 313 5.76 -21.76 16.56
CA ILE A 313 4.71 -21.18 15.67
C ILE A 313 5.34 -20.51 14.46
N LEU A 314 6.42 -19.75 14.63
CA LEU A 314 7.17 -19.16 13.52
C LEU A 314 7.62 -20.21 12.49
N LYS A 315 8.07 -21.38 12.96
CA LYS A 315 8.42 -22.51 12.08
C LYS A 315 7.19 -23.05 11.32
N LEU A 316 6.04 -23.21 11.98
CA LEU A 316 4.78 -23.61 11.34
C LEU A 316 4.28 -22.56 10.33
N MET A 317 4.49 -21.28 10.61
CA MET A 317 4.24 -20.16 9.71
C MET A 317 5.21 -20.11 8.50
N ASN A 318 6.21 -21.00 8.45
CA ASN A 318 7.31 -20.99 7.47
C ASN A 318 8.17 -19.71 7.55
N ARG A 319 8.26 -19.09 8.73
CA ARG A 319 9.17 -17.96 8.99
C ARG A 319 10.57 -18.53 9.27
N LYS A 320 11.60 -17.91 8.70
CA LYS A 320 12.98 -18.45 8.72
C LYS A 320 13.84 -17.78 9.79
N TYR A 321 13.27 -17.49 10.95
CA TYR A 321 13.95 -16.94 12.12
C TYR A 321 13.28 -17.43 13.41
N THR A 322 13.97 -17.29 14.54
CA THR A 322 13.48 -17.58 15.88
C THR A 322 13.16 -16.28 16.63
N LYS A 323 12.43 -16.38 17.75
CA LYS A 323 12.16 -15.21 18.61
C LYS A 323 13.43 -14.59 19.18
N GLU A 324 14.45 -15.41 19.49
CA GLU A 324 15.73 -14.96 20.00
C GLU A 324 16.44 -14.06 18.95
N HIS A 325 16.59 -14.56 17.73
CA HIS A 325 17.14 -13.79 16.64
C HIS A 325 16.36 -12.48 16.37
N TYR A 326 15.03 -12.55 16.48
CA TYR A 326 14.20 -11.34 16.32
C TYR A 326 14.49 -10.30 17.40
N LEU A 327 14.60 -10.71 18.67
CA LEU A 327 14.93 -9.79 19.77
C LEU A 327 16.35 -9.22 19.66
N GLU A 328 17.32 -10.02 19.22
CA GLU A 328 18.69 -9.56 18.91
C GLU A 328 18.68 -8.49 17.83
N LEU A 329 17.88 -8.66 16.77
CA LEU A 329 17.72 -7.63 15.75
C LEU A 329 17.12 -6.33 16.30
N VAL A 330 16.07 -6.44 17.14
CA VAL A 330 15.45 -5.27 17.77
C VAL A 330 16.46 -4.51 18.62
N ASP A 331 17.25 -5.20 19.43
CA ASP A 331 18.28 -4.59 20.28
C ASP A 331 19.38 -3.94 19.44
N LYS A 332 19.82 -4.60 18.38
CA LYS A 332 20.81 -4.07 17.44
C LYS A 332 20.34 -2.79 16.76
N ILE A 333 19.10 -2.78 16.26
CA ILE A 333 18.49 -1.61 15.63
C ILE A 333 18.38 -0.45 16.61
N ARG A 334 17.89 -0.68 17.82
CA ARG A 334 17.75 0.37 18.83
C ARG A 334 19.10 0.92 19.32
N THR A 335 20.13 0.08 19.33
CA THR A 335 21.50 0.52 19.64
C THR A 335 22.07 1.42 18.56
N ALA A 336 21.84 1.06 17.28
CA ALA A 336 22.33 1.83 16.15
C ALA A 336 21.52 3.12 15.89
N VAL A 337 20.20 3.08 16.14
CA VAL A 337 19.27 4.20 15.93
C VAL A 337 18.41 4.38 17.21
N PRO A 338 18.91 5.09 18.24
CA PRO A 338 18.28 5.11 19.57
C PRO A 338 16.83 5.58 19.62
N ASP A 339 16.44 6.53 18.76
CA ASP A 339 15.07 7.10 18.73
C ASP A 339 14.15 6.43 17.70
N ILE A 340 14.50 5.24 17.21
CA ILE A 340 13.70 4.57 16.22
C ILE A 340 12.39 4.04 16.81
N ALA A 341 11.28 4.34 16.15
CA ALA A 341 10.01 3.67 16.42
C ALA A 341 9.96 2.33 15.69
N ILE A 342 9.69 1.27 16.44
CA ILE A 342 9.52 -0.08 15.88
C ILE A 342 8.05 -0.47 15.97
N THR A 343 7.46 -0.75 14.81
CA THR A 343 6.10 -1.29 14.72
C THR A 343 6.12 -2.72 14.19
N THR A 344 5.08 -3.49 14.52
CA THR A 344 5.02 -4.91 14.18
C THR A 344 3.62 -5.37 13.82
N ASP A 345 3.52 -6.56 13.22
CA ASP A 345 2.28 -7.33 13.09
C ASP A 345 2.33 -8.56 14.01
N ILE A 346 1.20 -8.88 14.65
CA ILE A 346 1.03 -10.06 15.48
C ILE A 346 -0.25 -10.77 15.11
N ILE A 347 -0.18 -12.09 14.91
CA ILE A 347 -1.32 -12.97 14.62
C ILE A 347 -1.54 -13.88 15.82
N VAL A 348 -2.77 -13.89 16.36
CA VAL A 348 -3.22 -14.77 17.42
C VAL A 348 -4.12 -15.87 16.87
N GLY A 349 -4.07 -17.04 17.47
CA GLY A 349 -4.91 -18.18 17.07
C GLY A 349 -4.45 -18.87 15.80
N PHE A 350 -3.16 -18.80 15.48
CA PHE A 350 -2.61 -19.60 14.40
C PHE A 350 -2.79 -21.09 14.67
N PRO A 351 -3.12 -21.94 13.66
CA PRO A 351 -3.34 -23.38 13.87
C PRO A 351 -2.22 -24.04 14.66
N GLY A 352 -2.60 -24.75 15.72
CA GLY A 352 -1.68 -25.41 16.64
C GLY A 352 -1.04 -24.51 17.70
N GLU A 353 -1.44 -23.23 17.83
CA GLU A 353 -0.96 -22.34 18.88
C GLU A 353 -1.48 -22.80 20.24
N THR A 354 -0.57 -23.12 21.19
CA THR A 354 -0.88 -23.44 22.58
C THR A 354 -0.91 -22.18 23.45
N GLU A 355 -1.32 -22.35 24.72
CA GLU A 355 -1.25 -21.24 25.67
C GLU A 355 0.20 -20.81 25.94
N GLU A 356 1.13 -21.76 26.00
CA GLU A 356 2.55 -21.50 26.19
C GLU A 356 3.12 -20.67 25.02
N ASP A 357 2.77 -21.00 23.77
CA ASP A 357 3.18 -20.22 22.59
C ASP A 357 2.63 -18.79 22.64
N PHE A 358 1.40 -18.64 23.10
CA PHE A 358 0.80 -17.32 23.25
C PHE A 358 1.48 -16.53 24.36
N GLN A 359 1.84 -17.14 25.50
CA GLN A 359 2.60 -16.47 26.55
C GLN A 359 3.98 -16.03 26.06
N GLU A 360 4.67 -16.82 25.24
CA GLU A 360 5.91 -16.41 24.58
C GLU A 360 5.71 -15.18 23.69
N THR A 361 4.56 -15.08 23.03
CA THR A 361 4.22 -13.90 22.22
C THR A 361 4.06 -12.65 23.09
N LEU A 362 3.36 -12.75 24.23
CA LEU A 362 3.26 -11.64 25.18
C LEU A 362 4.62 -11.23 25.75
N ASP A 363 5.51 -12.20 26.01
CA ASP A 363 6.87 -11.94 26.51
C ASP A 363 7.71 -11.17 25.46
N VAL A 364 7.63 -11.55 24.18
CA VAL A 364 8.29 -10.81 23.10
C VAL A 364 7.78 -9.38 23.00
N VAL A 365 6.46 -9.14 23.13
CA VAL A 365 5.90 -7.78 23.11
C VAL A 365 6.48 -6.93 24.23
N ARG A 366 6.56 -7.46 25.46
CA ARG A 366 7.12 -6.75 26.61
C ARG A 366 8.61 -6.44 26.43
N LYS A 367 9.39 -7.35 25.86
CA LYS A 367 10.83 -7.19 25.63
C LYS A 367 11.14 -6.25 24.49
N ALA A 368 10.43 -6.40 23.36
CA ALA A 368 10.64 -5.57 22.17
C ALA A 368 10.16 -4.13 22.36
N LYS A 369 9.21 -3.86 23.26
CA LYS A 369 8.68 -2.52 23.60
C LYS A 369 8.27 -1.74 22.33
N TYR A 370 7.34 -2.30 21.58
CA TYR A 370 6.86 -1.70 20.33
C TYR A 370 6.20 -0.34 20.57
N ASP A 371 6.43 0.58 19.64
CA ASP A 371 5.73 1.87 19.58
C ASP A 371 4.28 1.70 19.15
N SER A 372 4.01 0.70 18.30
CA SER A 372 2.67 0.26 17.93
C SER A 372 2.70 -1.17 17.38
N ALA A 373 1.60 -1.89 17.49
CA ALA A 373 1.43 -3.20 16.87
C ALA A 373 0.07 -3.30 16.17
N PHE A 374 0.08 -3.84 14.97
CA PHE A 374 -1.14 -4.27 14.28
C PHE A 374 -1.41 -5.72 14.70
N THR A 375 -2.53 -5.93 15.36
CA THR A 375 -2.92 -7.21 15.92
C THR A 375 -4.05 -7.83 15.10
N PHE A 376 -3.93 -9.11 14.79
CA PHE A 376 -4.86 -9.83 13.95
C PHE A 376 -5.24 -11.15 14.61
N ILE A 377 -6.49 -11.55 14.48
CA ILE A 377 -6.92 -12.92 14.65
C ILE A 377 -6.60 -13.66 13.35
N TYR A 378 -6.03 -14.87 13.46
CA TYR A 378 -5.79 -15.71 12.28
C TYR A 378 -7.10 -15.92 11.52
N SER A 379 -7.09 -15.66 10.23
CA SER A 379 -8.21 -15.89 9.32
C SER A 379 -7.81 -16.86 8.21
N LYS A 380 -8.59 -17.91 8.04
CA LYS A 380 -8.37 -18.92 6.99
C LYS A 380 -8.42 -18.26 5.61
N ARG A 381 -7.40 -18.52 4.78
CA ARG A 381 -7.35 -18.07 3.39
C ARG A 381 -7.37 -19.28 2.47
N SER A 382 -8.38 -19.36 1.62
CA SER A 382 -8.48 -20.43 0.62
C SER A 382 -7.18 -20.56 -0.17
N GLY A 383 -6.73 -21.78 -0.41
CA GLY A 383 -5.48 -22.05 -1.12
C GLY A 383 -4.18 -21.96 -0.29
N THR A 384 -4.21 -21.47 0.97
CA THR A 384 -3.02 -21.44 1.82
C THR A 384 -2.82 -22.75 2.59
N PRO A 385 -1.54 -23.15 2.90
CA PRO A 385 -1.27 -24.34 3.70
C PRO A 385 -1.92 -24.30 5.10
N ALA A 386 -1.88 -23.14 5.78
CA ALA A 386 -2.43 -22.99 7.14
C ALA A 386 -3.95 -23.21 7.20
N ALA A 387 -4.69 -22.91 6.12
CA ALA A 387 -6.13 -23.15 6.06
C ALA A 387 -6.48 -24.65 6.13
N LYS A 388 -5.54 -25.53 5.78
CA LYS A 388 -5.69 -26.99 5.77
C LYS A 388 -5.14 -27.68 7.03
N MET A 389 -4.50 -26.93 7.93
CA MET A 389 -3.99 -27.48 9.19
C MET A 389 -5.14 -27.93 10.09
N PRO A 390 -5.04 -29.12 10.75
CA PRO A 390 -6.14 -29.68 11.53
C PRO A 390 -6.38 -28.95 12.84
N ASP A 391 -5.34 -28.47 13.51
CA ASP A 391 -5.37 -27.97 14.89
C ASP A 391 -5.79 -26.50 14.96
N GLN A 392 -6.97 -26.19 14.44
CA GLN A 392 -7.53 -24.84 14.52
C GLN A 392 -7.88 -24.49 15.97
N VAL A 393 -7.47 -23.31 16.42
CA VAL A 393 -7.75 -22.85 17.78
C VAL A 393 -9.22 -22.45 17.88
N PRO A 394 -9.96 -22.86 18.95
CA PRO A 394 -11.35 -22.46 19.15
C PRO A 394 -11.53 -20.94 19.25
N ASP A 395 -12.64 -20.43 18.71
CA ASP A 395 -12.90 -18.99 18.59
C ASP A 395 -12.93 -18.27 19.94
N ASP A 396 -13.51 -18.89 20.99
CA ASP A 396 -13.56 -18.35 22.35
C ASP A 396 -12.15 -18.18 22.94
N VAL A 397 -11.26 -19.13 22.72
CA VAL A 397 -9.85 -19.09 23.16
C VAL A 397 -9.10 -17.99 22.40
N VAL A 398 -9.34 -17.88 21.08
CA VAL A 398 -8.69 -16.86 20.25
C VAL A 398 -9.09 -15.45 20.70
N HIS A 399 -10.38 -15.20 20.96
CA HIS A 399 -10.86 -13.89 21.40
C HIS A 399 -10.31 -13.53 22.80
N GLU A 400 -10.27 -14.49 23.72
CA GLU A 400 -9.70 -14.29 25.06
C GLU A 400 -8.20 -13.92 24.96
N ARG A 401 -7.41 -14.64 24.13
CA ARG A 401 -6.00 -14.33 23.88
C ARG A 401 -5.84 -12.96 23.22
N PHE A 402 -6.70 -12.63 22.26
CA PHE A 402 -6.66 -11.35 21.57
C PHE A 402 -6.86 -10.17 22.52
N ASP A 403 -7.80 -10.26 23.46
CA ASP A 403 -8.03 -9.21 24.47
C ASP A 403 -6.82 -9.05 25.40
N ARG A 404 -6.17 -10.15 25.82
CA ARG A 404 -4.91 -10.09 26.60
C ARG A 404 -3.79 -9.47 25.80
N LEU A 405 -3.66 -9.81 24.50
CA LEU A 405 -2.64 -9.23 23.64
C LEU A 405 -2.83 -7.72 23.51
N LEU A 406 -4.06 -7.26 23.24
CA LEU A 406 -4.36 -5.82 23.13
C LEU A 406 -3.95 -5.05 24.38
N LYS A 407 -4.20 -5.61 25.56
CA LYS A 407 -3.78 -4.98 26.83
C LYS A 407 -2.28 -4.79 26.91
N VAL A 408 -1.50 -5.86 26.64
CA VAL A 408 -0.02 -5.81 26.72
C VAL A 408 0.58 -4.89 25.64
N VAL A 409 0.03 -4.91 24.43
CA VAL A 409 0.46 -4.01 23.34
C VAL A 409 0.21 -2.55 23.69
N ASN A 410 -0.97 -2.23 24.25
CA ASN A 410 -1.31 -0.86 24.64
C ASN A 410 -0.44 -0.36 25.80
N GLU A 411 -0.11 -1.23 26.78
CA GLU A 411 0.81 -0.92 27.87
C GLU A 411 2.22 -0.59 27.34
N ALA A 412 2.76 -1.41 26.42
CA ALA A 412 4.04 -1.20 25.79
C ALA A 412 4.08 0.09 24.96
N ALA A 413 3.07 0.31 24.13
CA ALA A 413 2.95 1.52 23.32
C ALA A 413 2.88 2.79 24.16
N LYS A 414 2.13 2.79 25.28
CA LYS A 414 2.01 3.92 26.19
C LYS A 414 3.37 4.29 26.81
N GLU A 415 4.20 3.30 27.15
CA GLU A 415 5.56 3.52 27.67
C GLU A 415 6.46 4.22 26.65
N GLN A 416 6.31 3.91 25.34
CA GLN A 416 7.12 4.50 24.27
C GLN A 416 6.64 5.89 23.85
N ASN A 417 5.34 6.05 23.67
CA ASN A 417 4.75 7.25 23.05
C ASN A 417 4.81 8.54 23.89
N GLY A 418 5.29 8.51 25.12
CA GLY A 418 5.50 9.72 25.94
C GLY A 418 6.91 10.30 25.88
N LYS A 419 7.86 9.59 25.30
CA LYS A 419 9.30 9.91 25.38
C LYS A 419 9.71 11.22 24.73
N LEU A 420 8.99 11.68 23.72
CA LEU A 420 9.30 12.89 22.99
C LEU A 420 8.61 14.14 23.55
N THR A 421 7.80 14.01 24.60
CA THR A 421 7.13 15.16 25.23
C THR A 421 8.17 16.14 25.78
N GLY A 422 8.00 17.42 25.44
CA GLY A 422 8.95 18.51 25.77
C GLY A 422 9.99 18.78 24.68
N ASN A 423 10.20 17.87 23.73
CA ASN A 423 11.14 18.06 22.64
C ASN A 423 10.55 18.96 21.54
N THR A 424 11.46 19.58 20.78
CA THR A 424 11.13 20.22 19.50
C THR A 424 11.50 19.25 18.38
N GLU A 425 10.50 18.86 17.59
CA GLU A 425 10.64 17.87 16.52
C GLU A 425 10.18 18.43 15.17
N LEU A 426 10.77 17.92 14.09
CA LEU A 426 10.37 18.28 12.73
C LEU A 426 9.14 17.49 12.31
N VAL A 427 8.05 18.19 11.96
CA VAL A 427 6.76 17.64 11.56
C VAL A 427 6.52 17.96 10.09
N LEU A 428 6.27 16.96 9.24
CA LEU A 428 5.70 17.16 7.92
C LEU A 428 4.19 17.37 8.08
N VAL A 429 3.70 18.54 7.72
CA VAL A 429 2.27 18.89 7.81
C VAL A 429 1.53 18.25 6.64
N GLU A 430 0.48 17.48 6.94
CA GLU A 430 -0.20 16.66 5.93
C GLU A 430 -1.57 17.23 5.54
N GLU A 431 -2.34 17.73 6.49
CA GLU A 431 -3.72 18.18 6.26
C GLU A 431 -4.22 19.12 7.36
N ILE A 432 -5.33 19.78 7.11
CA ILE A 432 -6.10 20.45 8.15
C ILE A 432 -6.83 19.38 8.96
N ASP A 433 -6.93 19.59 10.29
CA ASP A 433 -7.66 18.65 11.15
C ASP A 433 -9.15 18.60 10.75
N GLU A 434 -9.71 17.40 10.63
CA GLU A 434 -11.09 17.21 10.18
C GLU A 434 -12.14 17.79 11.14
N LYS A 435 -11.77 18.04 12.41
CA LYS A 435 -12.68 18.47 13.47
C LYS A 435 -12.50 19.94 13.86
N ASP A 436 -11.35 20.52 13.55
CA ASP A 436 -10.98 21.90 13.91
C ASP A 436 -10.10 22.51 12.82
N ASP A 437 -10.66 23.40 12.03
CA ASP A 437 -9.99 24.07 10.89
C ASP A 437 -8.87 25.05 11.32
N THR A 438 -8.75 25.36 12.61
CA THR A 438 -7.63 26.13 13.19
C THR A 438 -6.43 25.25 13.54
N MET A 439 -6.56 23.94 13.38
CA MET A 439 -5.55 22.93 13.67
C MET A 439 -5.07 22.26 12.38
N VAL A 440 -3.83 21.85 12.39
CA VAL A 440 -3.24 21.02 11.33
C VAL A 440 -2.75 19.70 11.92
N THR A 441 -2.75 18.67 11.07
CA THR A 441 -2.23 17.35 11.39
C THR A 441 -0.98 17.09 10.56
N GLY A 442 0.05 16.58 11.23
CA GLY A 442 1.29 16.20 10.55
C GLY A 442 1.94 14.95 11.17
N ARG A 443 3.09 14.57 10.63
CA ARG A 443 3.82 13.38 11.08
C ARG A 443 5.28 13.67 11.38
N LEU A 444 5.74 13.07 12.46
CA LEU A 444 7.15 13.00 12.84
C LEU A 444 7.93 12.01 11.93
N SER A 445 9.25 12.08 11.99
CA SER A 445 10.12 11.09 11.37
C SER A 445 9.81 9.65 11.84
N ASN A 446 9.52 9.46 13.12
CA ASN A 446 9.13 8.18 13.72
C ASN A 446 7.68 7.74 13.42
N ASN A 447 6.99 8.46 12.54
CA ASN A 447 5.61 8.22 12.10
C ASN A 447 4.50 8.57 13.11
N SER A 448 4.82 9.13 14.28
CA SER A 448 3.82 9.61 15.23
C SER A 448 3.05 10.80 14.65
N VAL A 449 1.75 10.84 14.92
CA VAL A 449 0.86 11.94 14.51
C VAL A 449 1.00 13.10 15.48
N VAL A 450 0.98 14.33 14.98
CA VAL A 450 0.98 15.55 15.77
C VAL A 450 -0.12 16.49 15.31
N HIS A 451 -0.93 17.00 16.26
CA HIS A 451 -1.90 18.03 16.02
C HIS A 451 -1.43 19.33 16.68
N PHE A 452 -1.48 20.44 15.95
CA PHE A 452 -1.08 21.74 16.46
C PHE A 452 -1.77 22.88 15.69
N LYS A 453 -1.80 24.09 16.28
CA LYS A 453 -2.40 25.26 15.64
C LYS A 453 -1.63 25.66 14.39
N GLY A 454 -2.35 25.83 13.29
CA GLY A 454 -1.78 26.18 11.98
C GLY A 454 -2.87 26.29 10.92
N ASP A 455 -2.49 26.67 9.72
CA ASP A 455 -3.39 26.84 8.59
C ASP A 455 -2.89 26.08 7.34
N ALA A 456 -3.69 26.11 6.27
CA ALA A 456 -3.42 25.40 5.02
C ALA A 456 -2.07 25.76 4.36
N SER A 457 -1.48 26.92 4.66
CA SER A 457 -0.20 27.34 4.10
C SER A 457 0.98 26.49 4.57
N LEU A 458 0.79 25.72 5.66
CA LEU A 458 1.79 24.80 6.22
C LEU A 458 1.77 23.43 5.55
N ILE A 459 0.70 23.07 4.84
CA ILE A 459 0.58 21.74 4.20
C ILE A 459 1.74 21.50 3.24
N GLY A 460 2.38 20.33 3.37
CA GLY A 460 3.55 19.92 2.59
C GLY A 460 4.88 20.48 3.11
N LYS A 461 4.89 21.31 4.15
CA LYS A 461 6.11 21.83 4.76
C LYS A 461 6.54 20.99 5.95
N ILE A 462 7.86 20.91 6.16
CA ILE A 462 8.46 20.35 7.36
C ILE A 462 8.77 21.50 8.31
N VAL A 463 8.11 21.51 9.46
CA VAL A 463 8.19 22.62 10.42
C VAL A 463 8.58 22.13 11.81
N PRO A 464 9.34 22.95 12.62
CA PRO A 464 9.66 22.60 13.99
C PRO A 464 8.43 22.81 14.90
N VAL A 465 8.09 21.77 15.68
CA VAL A 465 6.95 21.76 16.62
C VAL A 465 7.43 21.31 17.98
N VAL A 466 7.10 22.05 19.03
CA VAL A 466 7.29 21.64 20.43
C VAL A 466 6.17 20.67 20.79
N LEU A 467 6.51 19.46 21.19
CA LEU A 467 5.55 18.43 21.61
C LEU A 467 5.15 18.66 23.07
N GLU A 468 3.97 19.20 23.33
CA GLU A 468 3.55 19.61 24.67
C GLU A 468 2.93 18.48 25.47
N GLU A 469 2.15 17.60 24.82
CA GLU A 469 1.41 16.52 25.49
C GLU A 469 1.29 15.29 24.61
N SER A 470 1.55 14.11 25.18
CA SER A 470 1.26 12.81 24.55
C SER A 470 -0.15 12.33 24.92
N LYS A 471 -0.96 11.99 23.91
CA LYS A 471 -2.27 11.34 24.06
C LYS A 471 -2.22 9.84 23.79
N GLY A 472 -1.05 9.22 23.83
CA GLY A 472 -0.81 7.80 23.58
C GLY A 472 -0.63 7.47 22.11
N PHE A 473 -1.53 7.85 21.21
CA PHE A 473 -1.44 7.58 19.78
C PHE A 473 -1.04 8.81 18.94
N TYR A 474 -1.02 9.99 19.53
CA TYR A 474 -0.64 11.24 18.89
C TYR A 474 -0.12 12.22 19.94
N TYR A 475 0.52 13.31 19.47
CA TYR A 475 0.94 14.43 20.28
C TYR A 475 0.11 15.66 20.01
N LEU A 476 -0.13 16.46 21.04
CA LEU A 476 -0.49 17.87 20.91
C LEU A 476 0.80 18.70 20.98
N GLY A 477 0.90 19.72 20.15
CA GLY A 477 2.08 20.57 20.12
C GLY A 477 1.76 22.01 19.71
N ARG A 478 2.82 22.80 19.61
CA ARG A 478 2.76 24.18 19.08
C ARG A 478 3.96 24.45 18.18
N LEU A 479 3.77 25.29 17.16
CA LEU A 479 4.88 25.76 16.34
C LEU A 479 5.96 26.37 17.20
N SER A 480 7.22 26.02 16.90
CA SER A 480 8.37 26.67 17.54
C SER A 480 8.54 28.07 16.96
N VAL A 481 8.66 29.07 17.84
CA VAL A 481 8.79 30.50 17.45
C VAL A 481 10.21 30.82 16.93
N ASN A 482 11.15 29.86 17.04
CA ASN A 482 12.56 30.03 16.67
C ASN A 482 12.92 29.16 15.47
N GLY A 483 12.29 29.33 14.34
CA GLY A 483 12.58 28.67 13.08
C GLY A 483 12.63 29.65 11.93
#